data_8bc5565d9feaee7e15c207b7e248325a
#
_entry.id   8bc5565d9feaee7e15c207b7e248325a
#
_cell.length_a   1.000
_cell.length_b   1.000
_cell.length_c   1.000
_cell.angle_alpha   90.00
_cell.angle_beta   90.00
_cell.angle_gamma   90.00
#
_symmetry.space_group_name_H-M   'P 1'
#
loop_
_entity.id
_entity.type
_entity.pdbx_description
1 polymer ?
#
loop_
_entity_poly.entity_id
_entity_poly.type
_entity_poly.pdbx_seq_one_letter_code
_entity_poly.pdbx_strand_id
1 'polypeptide(L)' 'MVKKNKIKIKLNGKVKYVNKGANLYSLINKLNFPLNKIAIEKNNLIVEKKKIKKISLKPNDKIEIVHFIGGG' A
#
# COMPACT_ATOMS: atom_id res chain seq x y z
N MET A 1 -20.47 -9.03 7.03
CA MET A 1 -20.84 -9.22 5.62
C MET A 1 -19.67 -8.86 4.69
N VAL A 2 -19.40 -9.71 3.73
CA VAL A 2 -18.32 -9.46 2.79
C VAL A 2 -18.80 -8.46 1.73
N LYS A 3 -18.00 -7.46 1.48
CA LYS A 3 -18.34 -6.47 0.46
C LYS A 3 -17.82 -6.93 -0.89
N LYS A 4 -18.68 -6.94 -1.89
CA LYS A 4 -18.35 -7.46 -3.21
C LYS A 4 -17.19 -6.75 -3.87
N ASN A 5 -17.05 -5.46 -3.61
CA ASN A 5 -16.05 -4.63 -4.30
C ASN A 5 -14.83 -4.35 -3.45
N LYS A 6 -14.62 -5.17 -2.44
CA LYS A 6 -13.46 -5.01 -1.57
C LYS A 6 -12.57 -6.22 -1.65
N ILE A 7 -11.28 -5.98 -1.50
CA ILE A 7 -10.31 -7.07 -1.37
C ILE A 7 -9.59 -6.91 -0.05
N LYS A 8 -9.09 -8.02 0.46
CA LYS A 8 -8.37 -8.05 1.72
C LYS A 8 -6.87 -8.04 1.45
N ILE A 9 -6.17 -7.13 2.09
CA ILE A 9 -4.71 -7.08 2.06
C ILE A 9 -4.19 -7.01 3.48
N LYS A 10 -2.89 -7.09 3.63
CA LYS A 10 -2.25 -6.80 4.91
C LYS A 10 -1.43 -5.53 4.78
N LEU A 11 -1.61 -4.62 5.72
CA LEU A 11 -0.85 -3.38 5.77
C LEU A 11 -0.12 -3.34 7.10
N ASN A 12 1.20 -3.42 7.03
CA ASN A 12 2.05 -3.46 8.22
C ASN A 12 1.57 -4.53 9.22
N GLY A 13 1.26 -5.71 8.69
CA GLY A 13 0.84 -6.84 9.49
C GLY A 13 -0.62 -6.87 9.88
N LYS A 14 -1.39 -5.85 9.55
CA LYS A 14 -2.80 -5.79 9.91
C LYS A 14 -3.68 -5.94 8.69
N VAL A 15 -4.80 -6.62 8.86
CA VAL A 15 -5.78 -6.78 7.79
C VAL A 15 -6.40 -5.44 7.47
N LYS A 16 -6.50 -5.15 6.19
CA LYS A 16 -7.17 -3.96 5.70
C LYS A 16 -7.93 -4.30 4.43
N TYR A 17 -9.11 -3.73 4.29
CA TYR A 17 -9.90 -3.90 3.08
C TYR A 17 -9.79 -2.66 2.22
N VAL A 18 -9.56 -2.88 0.94
CA VAL A 18 -9.47 -1.78 -0.03
C VAL A 18 -10.38 -2.09 -1.21
N ASN A 19 -10.68 -1.07 -1.99
CA ASN A 19 -11.53 -1.27 -3.16
C ASN A 19 -10.84 -2.16 -4.17
N LYS A 20 -11.62 -3.06 -4.75
CA LYS A 20 -11.13 -3.84 -5.87
C LYS A 20 -10.68 -2.89 -6.97
N GLY A 21 -9.50 -3.11 -7.51
CA GLY A 21 -8.96 -2.23 -8.53
C GLY A 21 -8.18 -1.02 -7.99
N ALA A 22 -8.14 -0.86 -6.68
CA ALA A 22 -7.33 0.20 -6.10
C ALA A 22 -5.85 -0.02 -6.41
N ASN A 23 -5.13 1.06 -6.59
CA ASN A 23 -3.69 0.96 -6.78
C ASN A 23 -2.94 1.37 -5.52
N LEU A 24 -1.64 1.13 -5.53
CA LEU A 24 -0.82 1.39 -4.37
C LEU A 24 -0.78 2.89 -4.04
N TYR A 25 -0.80 3.73 -5.06
CA TYR A 25 -0.82 5.17 -4.85
C TYR A 25 -2.06 5.60 -4.07
N SER A 26 -3.23 5.07 -4.44
CA SER A 26 -4.46 5.47 -3.76
C SER A 26 -4.46 5.05 -2.29
N LEU A 27 -3.87 3.91 -1.99
CA LEU A 27 -3.74 3.47 -0.60
C LEU A 27 -2.85 4.43 0.19
N ILE A 28 -1.69 4.77 -0.35
CA ILE A 28 -0.74 5.63 0.33
C ILE A 28 -1.30 7.03 0.50
N ASN A 29 -1.99 7.52 -0.52
CA ASN A 29 -2.60 8.85 -0.46
C ASN A 29 -3.66 8.94 0.63
N LYS A 30 -4.47 7.88 0.75
CA LYS A 30 -5.49 7.84 1.81
C LYS A 30 -4.89 7.85 3.20
N LEU A 31 -3.72 7.26 3.35
CA LEU A 31 -3.05 7.20 4.65
C LEU A 31 -2.30 8.48 4.98
N ASN A 32 -2.23 9.42 4.04
CA ASN A 32 -1.55 10.69 4.23
C ASN A 32 -0.06 10.56 4.52
N PHE A 33 0.58 9.54 4.02
CA PHE A 33 2.02 9.41 4.16
C PHE A 33 2.74 10.29 3.14
N PRO A 34 3.76 11.03 3.56
CA PRO A 34 4.57 11.78 2.60
C PRO A 34 5.45 10.81 1.81
N LEU A 35 5.26 10.78 0.51
CA LEU A 35 5.97 9.82 -0.34
C LEU A 35 7.48 9.91 -0.21
N ASN A 36 8.01 11.11 -0.04
CA ASN A 36 9.45 11.27 0.03
C ASN A 36 10.06 10.85 1.35
N LYS A 37 9.22 10.40 2.30
CA LYS A 37 9.70 10.00 3.62
C LYS A 37 9.32 8.58 4.00
N ILE A 38 8.93 7.80 3.02
CA ILE A 38 8.57 6.40 3.28
C ILE A 38 9.30 5.48 2.32
N ALA A 39 9.45 4.25 2.74
CA ALA A 39 9.85 3.15 1.88
C ALA A 39 8.70 2.16 1.83
N ILE A 40 8.48 1.54 0.70
CA ILE A 40 7.34 0.67 0.48
C ILE A 40 7.82 -0.69 0.01
N GLU A 41 7.25 -1.73 0.62
CA GLU A 41 7.46 -3.10 0.15
C GLU A 41 6.12 -3.72 -0.20
N LYS A 42 6.10 -4.48 -1.25
CA LYS A 42 4.95 -5.26 -1.65
C LYS A 42 5.40 -6.70 -1.80
N ASN A 43 4.84 -7.58 -0.98
CA ASN A 43 5.20 -8.99 -0.97
C ASN A 43 6.71 -9.20 -0.84
N ASN A 44 7.30 -8.45 0.07
CA ASN A 44 8.73 -8.51 0.43
C ASN A 44 9.68 -7.94 -0.63
N LEU A 45 9.14 -7.25 -1.63
CA LEU A 45 9.96 -6.59 -2.64
C LEU A 45 9.81 -5.08 -2.54
N ILE A 46 10.92 -4.38 -2.63
CA ILE A 46 10.91 -2.92 -2.59
C ILE A 46 10.23 -2.38 -3.84
N VAL A 47 9.36 -1.40 -3.63
CA VAL A 47 8.61 -0.78 -4.70
C VAL A 47 9.20 0.57 -5.03
N GLU A 48 9.45 0.81 -6.30
CA GLU A 48 9.87 2.12 -6.76
C GLU A 48 8.69 3.09 -6.69
N LYS A 49 8.89 4.22 -6.05
CA LYS A 49 7.78 5.15 -5.81
C LYS A 49 7.18 5.71 -7.08
N LYS A 50 7.97 5.84 -8.13
CA LYS A 50 7.45 6.35 -9.40
C LYS A 50 6.50 5.36 -10.08
N LYS A 51 6.45 4.11 -9.63
CA LYS A 51 5.61 3.09 -10.22
C LYS A 51 4.32 2.82 -9.47
N ILE A 52 4.11 3.47 -8.32
CA ILE A 52 2.99 3.12 -7.45
C ILE A 52 1.63 3.35 -8.08
N LYS A 53 1.52 4.27 -9.01
CA LYS A 53 0.25 4.51 -9.71
C LYS A 53 -0.10 3.40 -10.68
N LYS A 54 0.88 2.60 -11.07
CA LYS A 54 0.69 1.50 -12.01
C LYS A 54 0.58 0.15 -11.32
N ILE A 55 0.71 0.11 -10.00
CA ILE A 55 0.66 -1.14 -9.25
C ILE A 55 -0.72 -1.30 -8.66
N SER A 56 -1.48 -2.26 -9.19
CA SER A 56 -2.79 -2.60 -8.66
C SER A 56 -2.66 -3.52 -7.47
N LEU A 57 -3.49 -3.29 -6.46
CA LEU A 57 -3.52 -4.15 -5.29
C LEU A 57 -4.34 -5.41 -5.61
N LYS A 58 -3.86 -6.54 -5.14
CA LYS A 58 -4.50 -7.83 -5.33
C LYS A 58 -4.88 -8.42 -3.98
N PRO A 59 -5.85 -9.36 -3.95
CA PRO A 59 -6.17 -10.02 -2.70
C PRO A 59 -4.93 -10.67 -2.08
N ASN A 60 -4.81 -10.53 -0.79
CA ASN A 60 -3.73 -11.12 0.00
C ASN A 60 -2.36 -10.47 -0.21
N ASP A 61 -2.30 -9.34 -0.89
CA ASP A 61 -1.05 -8.60 -0.96
C ASP A 61 -0.59 -8.19 0.42
N LYS A 62 0.71 -8.23 0.62
CA LYS A 62 1.33 -7.81 1.86
C LYS A 62 2.07 -6.51 1.58
N ILE A 63 1.57 -5.43 2.16
CA ILE A 63 2.14 -4.10 1.98
C ILE A 63 2.78 -3.69 3.29
N GLU A 64 4.04 -3.25 3.21
CA GLU A 64 4.73 -2.71 4.37
C GLU A 64 5.25 -1.33 4.04
N ILE A 65 4.96 -0.38 4.92
CA ILE A 65 5.36 1.01 4.74
C ILE A 65 6.18 1.41 5.95
N VAL A 66 7.41 1.82 5.70
CA VAL A 66 8.30 2.29 6.73
C VAL A 66 8.47 3.78 6.56
N HIS A 67 8.22 4.52 7.62
CA HIS A 67 8.37 5.96 7.62
C HIS A 67 9.73 6.30 8.23
N PHE A 68 10.61 6.92 7.47
CA PHE A 68 11.89 7.29 8.05
C PHE A 68 11.89 8.74 8.46
N ILE A 69 12.62 8.98 9.54
CA ILE A 69 12.68 10.27 10.19
C ILE A 69 13.99 10.94 9.82
N GLY A 70 13.92 12.24 9.74
CA GLY A 70 15.12 13.03 9.58
C GLY A 70 15.61 13.02 8.17
N GLY A 71 15.76 13.97 7.62
CA GLY A 71 16.22 14.40 6.40
C GLY A 71 16.90 13.40 5.49
N GLY A 72 16.48 12.26 5.62
CA GLY A 72 17.03 11.26 4.72
C GLY A 72 16.73 11.64 3.31
#